data_d5381a0539bc94aaa2f412350002d553
#
_entry.id   d5381a0539bc94aaa2f412350002d553
#
_cell.length_a   1.000
_cell.length_b   1.000
_cell.length_c   1.000
_cell.angle_alpha   90.00
_cell.angle_beta   90.00
_cell.angle_gamma   90.00
#
_symmetry.space_group_name_H-M   'P 1'
#
loop_
_entity.id
_entity.type
_entity.pdbx_description
1 polymer ?
#
loop_
_entity_poly.entity_id
_entity_poly.type
_entity_poly.pdbx_seq_one_letter_code
_entity_poly.pdbx_strand_id
1 'polypeptide(L)'
;MMNLNAVKLVVTVPLTHADIVREAMGKVGAGKIGNYEFCSFSVRGTGRFKPMKGAQPAIGRVGMIESVEEERIEVSCEREKLPAIIQAIKDVHPYEEVAIDLYPLERP
;
A
#
# COMPACT_ATOMS: atom_id res chain seq x y z
N MET A 1 1.74 18.52 22.23
CA MET A 1 0.47 17.82 21.99
C MET A 1 0.68 16.76 20.92
N MET A 2 0.15 15.57 21.12
CA MET A 2 0.26 14.48 20.16
C MET A 2 -0.85 14.60 19.12
N ASN A 3 -0.49 14.34 17.87
CA ASN A 3 -1.46 14.28 16.77
C ASN A 3 -1.92 12.83 16.61
N LEU A 4 -3.16 12.54 17.04
CA LEU A 4 -3.74 11.20 16.97
C LEU A 4 -4.46 10.93 15.66
N ASN A 5 -4.47 11.90 14.73
CA ASN A 5 -5.09 11.72 13.41
C ASN A 5 -4.13 11.09 12.39
N ALA A 6 -2.88 10.93 12.74
CA ALA A 6 -1.89 10.35 11.86
C ALA A 6 -2.02 8.82 11.82
N VAL A 7 -1.93 8.27 10.62
CA VAL A 7 -2.00 6.84 10.37
C VAL A 7 -0.85 6.46 9.44
N LYS A 8 -0.19 5.34 9.71
CA LYS A 8 0.73 4.77 8.77
C LYS A 8 -0.03 3.75 7.92
N LEU A 9 -0.02 3.96 6.63
CA LEU A 9 -0.56 3.01 5.67
C LEU A 9 0.60 2.22 5.10
N VAL A 10 0.46 0.90 5.09
CA VAL A 10 1.43 -0.02 4.53
C VAL A 10 0.74 -0.81 3.42
N VAL A 11 1.37 -0.85 2.25
CA VAL A 11 0.88 -1.64 1.12
C VAL A 11 2.06 -2.41 0.54
N THR A 12 1.81 -3.66 0.16
CA THR A 12 2.80 -4.45 -0.58
C THR A 12 2.34 -4.56 -2.02
N VAL A 13 3.29 -4.48 -2.94
CA VAL A 13 2.99 -4.41 -4.37
C VAL A 13 4.13 -5.05 -5.16
N PRO A 14 3.83 -5.77 -6.27
CA PRO A 14 4.90 -6.27 -7.15
C PRO A 14 5.80 -5.15 -7.62
N LEU A 15 7.09 -5.42 -7.81
CA LEU A 15 8.07 -4.42 -8.21
C LEU A 15 7.65 -3.67 -9.46
N THR A 16 6.96 -4.34 -10.38
CA THR A 16 6.51 -3.75 -11.65
C THR A 16 5.53 -2.60 -11.48
N HIS A 17 4.83 -2.54 -10.34
CA HIS A 17 3.79 -1.54 -10.08
C HIS A 17 4.10 -0.63 -8.89
N ALA A 18 5.29 -0.76 -8.31
CA ALA A 18 5.63 0.01 -7.11
C ALA A 18 5.64 1.52 -7.36
N ASP A 19 6.23 1.97 -8.46
CA ASP A 19 6.31 3.40 -8.77
C ASP A 19 4.92 4.01 -9.00
N ILE A 20 4.05 3.31 -9.74
CA ILE A 20 2.72 3.85 -10.02
C ILE A 20 1.85 3.89 -8.76
N VAL A 21 2.03 2.95 -7.85
CA VAL A 21 1.32 2.96 -6.57
C VAL A 21 1.79 4.13 -5.71
N ARG A 22 3.11 4.35 -5.59
CA ARG A 22 3.65 5.51 -4.85
C ARG A 22 3.11 6.82 -5.40
N GLU A 23 3.11 6.97 -6.71
CA GLU A 23 2.63 8.19 -7.35
C GLU A 23 1.13 8.39 -7.13
N ALA A 24 0.34 7.33 -7.27
CA ALA A 24 -1.09 7.41 -7.05
C ALA A 24 -1.43 7.85 -5.61
N MET A 25 -0.72 7.29 -4.63
CA MET A 25 -0.90 7.68 -3.23
C MET A 25 -0.52 9.15 -2.99
N GLY A 26 0.62 9.56 -3.50
CA GLY A 26 1.11 10.92 -3.29
C GLY A 26 0.21 11.99 -3.89
N LYS A 27 -0.39 11.72 -5.04
CA LYS A 27 -1.30 12.65 -5.71
C LYS A 27 -2.54 12.98 -4.90
N VAL A 28 -2.98 12.07 -4.02
CA VAL A 28 -4.15 12.29 -3.18
C VAL A 28 -3.78 12.63 -1.74
N GLY A 29 -2.52 12.98 -1.51
CA GLY A 29 -2.07 13.55 -0.24
C GLY A 29 -1.42 12.61 0.74
N ALA A 30 -1.13 11.36 0.37
CA ALA A 30 -0.35 10.47 1.23
C ALA A 30 1.10 10.95 1.30
N GLY A 31 1.69 10.88 2.49
CA GLY A 31 3.10 11.21 2.65
C GLY A 31 3.42 12.69 2.71
N LYS A 32 2.46 13.49 3.11
CA LYS A 32 2.72 14.92 3.32
C LYS A 32 3.26 15.15 4.74
N ILE A 33 4.47 15.67 4.84
CA ILE A 33 5.13 15.97 6.12
C ILE A 33 5.69 17.39 6.04
N GLY A 34 5.09 18.32 6.78
CA GLY A 34 5.51 19.72 6.76
C GLY A 34 5.45 20.29 5.35
N ASN A 35 6.58 20.78 4.86
CA ASN A 35 6.71 21.34 3.50
C ASN A 35 7.15 20.32 2.46
N TYR A 36 7.06 19.03 2.78
CA TYR A 36 7.43 17.95 1.86
C TYR A 36 6.19 17.12 1.53
N GLU A 37 6.14 16.63 0.31
CA GLU A 37 5.08 15.72 -0.13
C GLU A 37 5.67 14.49 -0.80
N PHE A 38 4.85 13.50 -1.08
CA PHE A 38 5.30 12.21 -1.65
C PHE A 38 6.33 11.49 -0.77
N CYS A 39 6.32 11.74 0.54
CA CYS A 39 7.23 11.04 1.44
C CYS A 39 6.80 9.59 1.60
N SER A 40 7.73 8.69 1.37
CA SER A 40 7.50 7.25 1.55
C SER A 40 8.77 6.56 1.96
N PHE A 41 8.64 5.38 2.54
CA PHE A 41 9.77 4.49 2.81
C PHE A 41 9.43 3.12 2.24
N SER A 42 10.35 2.53 1.51
CA SER A 42 10.11 1.24 0.86
C SER A 42 11.23 0.28 1.15
N VAL A 43 10.88 -1.00 1.31
CA VAL A 43 11.84 -2.09 1.38
C VAL A 43 11.34 -3.21 0.47
N ARG A 44 12.29 -3.95 -0.11
CA ARG A 44 11.98 -5.12 -0.94
C ARG A 44 11.88 -6.36 -0.09
N GLY A 45 10.97 -7.24 -0.46
CA GLY A 45 10.77 -8.50 0.20
C GLY A 45 10.06 -9.48 -0.71
N THR A 46 9.67 -10.60 -0.16
CA THR A 46 8.97 -11.65 -0.90
C THR A 46 7.58 -11.81 -0.33
N GLY A 47 6.57 -11.60 -1.16
CA GLY A 47 5.18 -11.90 -0.82
C GLY A 47 4.85 -13.33 -1.21
N ARG A 48 4.04 -14.00 -0.40
CA ARG A 48 3.60 -15.36 -0.67
C ARG A 48 2.10 -15.45 -0.49
N PHE A 49 1.46 -16.20 -1.38
CA PHE A 49 0.03 -16.40 -1.28
C PHE A 49 -0.35 -17.67 -2.03
N LYS A 50 -1.55 -18.16 -1.75
CA LYS A 50 -2.12 -19.33 -2.43
C LYS A 50 -3.54 -18.99 -2.82
N PRO A 51 -3.82 -18.80 -4.11
CA PRO A 51 -5.19 -18.57 -4.55
C PRO A 51 -6.08 -19.77 -4.23
N MET A 52 -7.27 -19.49 -3.72
CA MET A 52 -8.27 -20.51 -3.44
C MET A 52 -9.29 -20.58 -4.56
N LYS A 53 -10.12 -21.61 -4.55
CA LYS A 53 -11.24 -21.74 -5.48
C LYS A 53 -12.10 -20.48 -5.45
N GLY A 54 -12.36 -19.91 -6.61
CA GLY A 54 -13.12 -18.66 -6.74
C GLY A 54 -12.23 -17.44 -6.96
N ALA A 55 -10.93 -17.52 -6.71
CA ALA A 55 -10.02 -16.42 -6.98
C ALA A 55 -9.76 -16.29 -8.48
N GLN A 56 -9.52 -15.04 -8.91
CA GLN A 56 -9.08 -14.71 -10.27
C GLN A 56 -7.74 -13.99 -10.17
N PRO A 57 -6.64 -14.69 -9.88
CA PRO A 57 -5.37 -14.06 -9.58
C PRO A 57 -4.72 -13.43 -10.81
N ALA A 58 -4.15 -12.24 -10.63
CA ALA A 58 -3.31 -11.60 -11.63
C ALA A 58 -2.00 -12.36 -11.82
N ILE A 59 -1.49 -12.96 -10.72
CA ILE A 59 -0.27 -13.77 -10.71
C ILE A 59 -0.60 -15.06 -9.97
N GLY A 60 -0.10 -16.19 -10.50
CA GLY A 60 -0.28 -17.47 -9.86
C GLY A 60 -1.51 -18.22 -10.31
N ARG A 61 -1.74 -19.38 -9.70
CA ARG A 61 -2.81 -20.31 -10.05
C ARG A 61 -3.50 -20.83 -8.80
N VAL A 62 -4.79 -21.10 -8.91
CA VAL A 62 -5.59 -21.69 -7.83
C VAL A 62 -4.92 -22.98 -7.34
N GLY A 63 -4.77 -23.08 -6.02
CA GLY A 63 -4.21 -24.26 -5.35
C GLY A 63 -2.70 -24.33 -5.27
N MET A 64 -1.99 -23.36 -5.86
CA MET A 64 -0.52 -23.34 -5.85
C MET A 64 -0.01 -22.15 -5.04
N ILE A 65 0.99 -22.41 -4.17
CA ILE A 65 1.67 -21.34 -3.44
C ILE A 65 2.55 -20.57 -4.43
N GLU A 66 2.41 -19.27 -4.44
CA GLU A 66 3.18 -18.36 -5.30
C GLU A 66 4.09 -17.49 -4.44
N SER A 67 5.28 -17.20 -4.94
CA SER A 67 6.21 -16.25 -4.33
C SER A 67 6.48 -15.14 -5.33
N VAL A 68 6.32 -13.90 -4.89
CA VAL A 68 6.48 -12.71 -5.75
C VAL A 68 7.41 -11.72 -5.05
N GLU A 69 8.36 -11.18 -5.80
CA GLU A 69 9.15 -10.07 -5.27
C GLU A 69 8.29 -8.82 -5.24
N GLU A 70 8.26 -8.19 -4.06
CA GLU A 70 7.40 -7.04 -3.81
C GLU A 70 8.16 -5.94 -3.08
N GLU A 71 7.63 -4.73 -3.16
CA GLU A 71 8.01 -3.66 -2.25
C GLU A 71 6.93 -3.51 -1.18
N ARG A 72 7.37 -3.34 0.05
CA ARG A 72 6.55 -2.86 1.14
C ARG A 72 6.72 -1.36 1.20
N ILE A 73 5.65 -0.63 0.94
CA ILE A 73 5.66 0.83 0.91
C ILE A 73 4.93 1.35 2.13
N GLU A 74 5.58 2.25 2.88
CA GLU A 74 5.00 2.88 4.06
C GLU A 74 4.86 4.37 3.83
N VAL A 75 3.69 4.90 4.15
CA VAL A 75 3.41 6.34 4.07
C VAL A 75 2.64 6.78 5.30
N SER A 76 2.88 8.01 5.73
CA SER A 76 2.07 8.63 6.79
C SER A 76 0.92 9.39 6.14
N CYS A 77 -0.26 9.28 6.71
CA CYS A 77 -1.47 9.88 6.16
C CYS A 77 -2.30 10.52 7.26
N GLU A 78 -3.08 11.52 6.91
CA GLU A 78 -4.16 11.98 7.76
C GLU A 78 -5.34 11.02 7.60
N ARG A 79 -6.00 10.70 8.72
CA ARG A 79 -7.07 9.69 8.74
C ARG A 79 -8.20 10.02 7.77
N GLU A 80 -8.59 11.28 7.66
CA GLU A 80 -9.68 11.68 6.78
C GLU A 80 -9.39 11.49 5.30
N LYS A 81 -8.12 11.36 4.92
CA LYS A 81 -7.72 11.12 3.52
C LYS A 81 -7.66 9.64 3.16
N LEU A 82 -7.77 8.74 4.13
CA LEU A 82 -7.62 7.31 3.88
C LEU A 82 -8.57 6.75 2.81
N PRO A 83 -9.87 7.09 2.79
CA PRO A 83 -10.74 6.55 1.74
C PRO A 83 -10.24 6.86 0.34
N ALA A 84 -9.81 8.10 0.08
CA ALA A 84 -9.30 8.50 -1.24
C ALA A 84 -7.96 7.81 -1.56
N ILE A 85 -7.09 7.67 -0.56
CA ILE A 85 -5.78 7.03 -0.75
C ILE A 85 -5.96 5.54 -1.05
N ILE A 86 -6.81 4.86 -0.29
CA ILE A 86 -7.08 3.43 -0.50
C ILE A 86 -7.66 3.20 -1.89
N GLN A 87 -8.59 4.03 -2.32
CA GLN A 87 -9.18 3.91 -3.65
C GLN A 87 -8.13 4.14 -4.74
N ALA A 88 -7.26 5.14 -4.57
CA ALA A 88 -6.20 5.42 -5.53
C ALA A 88 -5.24 4.22 -5.68
N ILE A 89 -4.92 3.55 -4.57
CA ILE A 89 -4.10 2.33 -4.62
C ILE A 89 -4.80 1.25 -5.42
N LYS A 90 -6.07 0.99 -5.10
CA LYS A 90 -6.83 -0.09 -5.74
C LYS A 90 -7.00 0.14 -7.24
N ASP A 91 -7.06 1.39 -7.66
CA ASP A 91 -7.23 1.74 -9.08
C ASP A 91 -6.01 1.33 -9.93
N VAL A 92 -4.84 1.23 -9.34
CA VAL A 92 -3.59 0.96 -10.08
C VAL A 92 -2.87 -0.32 -9.64
N HIS A 93 -3.27 -0.92 -8.54
CA HIS A 93 -2.65 -2.15 -8.03
C HIS A 93 -3.13 -3.34 -8.87
N PRO A 94 -2.24 -4.27 -9.25
CA PRO A 94 -2.64 -5.38 -10.13
C PRO A 94 -3.46 -6.47 -9.45
N TYR A 95 -3.43 -6.56 -8.12
CA TYR A 95 -4.10 -7.65 -7.41
C TYR A 95 -5.60 -7.38 -7.21
N GLU A 96 -6.41 -8.44 -7.25
CA GLU A 96 -7.84 -8.32 -6.91
C GLU A 96 -8.05 -8.08 -5.42
N GLU A 97 -7.18 -8.64 -4.57
CA GLU A 97 -7.16 -8.41 -3.13
C GLU A 97 -5.85 -7.74 -2.77
N VAL A 98 -5.92 -6.48 -2.38
CA VAL A 98 -4.73 -5.68 -2.06
C VAL A 98 -4.47 -5.74 -0.56
N ALA A 99 -3.24 -6.09 -0.19
CA ALA A 99 -2.84 -6.11 1.22
C ALA A 99 -2.48 -4.70 1.68
N ILE A 100 -3.41 -4.08 2.39
CA ILE A 100 -3.23 -2.75 2.97
C ILE A 100 -3.46 -2.86 4.47
N ASP A 101 -2.49 -2.39 5.25
CA ASP A 101 -2.61 -2.34 6.71
C ASP A 101 -2.50 -0.90 7.18
N LEU A 102 -3.24 -0.59 8.23
CA LEU A 102 -3.28 0.75 8.83
C LEU A 102 -2.82 0.65 10.27
N TYR A 103 -1.82 1.44 10.63
CA TYR A 103 -1.33 1.53 12.00
C TYR A 103 -1.64 2.93 12.54
N PRO A 104 -2.45 3.04 13.62
CA PRO A 104 -2.59 4.33 14.28
C PRO A 104 -1.23 4.79 14.81
N LEU A 105 -0.94 6.07 14.64
CA LEU A 105 0.35 6.63 15.05
C LEU A 105 0.16 7.66 16.13
N GLU A 106 1.15 7.73 17.03
CA GLU A 106 1.32 8.84 17.94
C GLU A 106 2.43 9.71 17.37
N ARG A 107 2.16 11.01 17.21
CA ARG A 107 3.14 11.97 16.72
C ARG A 107 3.38 13.04 17.76
N PRO A 108 4.66 13.40 18.03
CA PRO A 108 4.96 14.48 18.97
C PRO A 108 4.47 15.83 18.48
#